data_5218a89d4601eee78e714320131dcf0f
#
_entry.id   5218a89d4601eee78e714320131dcf0f
#
_cell.length_a   1.000
_cell.length_b   1.000
_cell.length_c   1.000
_cell.angle_alpha   90.00
_cell.angle_beta   90.00
_cell.angle_gamma   90.00
#
_symmetry.space_group_name_H-M   'P 1'
#
loop_
_entity.id
_entity.type
_entity.pdbx_description
1 polymer ?
#
loop_
_entity_poly.entity_id
_entity_poly.type
_entity_poly.pdbx_seq_one_letter_code
_entity_poly.pdbx_strand_id
1 'polypeptide(L)'
;DFRVRRLKEKRETVTVFVVDASGSTALHRLAEAKGAVELLLADCYVRRDQVALIAFGGRGTELLLPPTRSLTRARRRLADLPGGGGTPLADALEQAGVLAQAIKRKHQTPAVVLLTDGRPNLSRDGRKGREAAEADAVDAAGMLRHDGVAALLIDTSPRGEQSAMRIAEAVGAQYVA
;
A
#
# COMPACT_ATOMS: atom_id res chain seq x y z
N ASP A 1 46.26 -13.01 0.11
CA ASP A 1 45.18 -12.04 0.13
C ASP A 1 43.86 -12.67 -0.35
N PHE A 2 43.04 -13.16 0.59
CA PHE A 2 41.68 -13.63 0.27
C PHE A 2 40.77 -12.40 0.16
N ARG A 3 40.55 -11.91 -1.04
CA ARG A 3 39.47 -10.95 -1.32
C ARG A 3 38.15 -11.68 -1.32
N VAL A 4 37.43 -11.65 -0.22
CA VAL A 4 36.04 -12.08 -0.14
C VAL A 4 35.23 -11.10 -0.98
N ARG A 5 34.90 -11.46 -2.24
CA ARG A 5 33.88 -10.78 -3.01
C ARG A 5 32.55 -11.03 -2.27
N ARG A 6 32.08 -10.04 -1.52
CA ARG A 6 30.67 -10.01 -1.10
C ARG A 6 29.85 -9.89 -2.37
N LEU A 7 29.39 -11.00 -2.88
CA LEU A 7 28.29 -11.03 -3.84
C LEU A 7 27.10 -10.41 -3.13
N LYS A 8 26.76 -9.16 -3.48
CA LYS A 8 25.47 -8.57 -3.09
C LYS A 8 24.42 -9.37 -3.83
N GLU A 9 23.87 -10.39 -3.19
CA GLU A 9 22.68 -11.04 -3.70
C GLU A 9 21.59 -9.96 -3.85
N LYS A 10 21.16 -9.73 -5.08
CA LYS A 10 20.04 -8.84 -5.38
C LYS A 10 18.79 -9.54 -4.86
N ARG A 11 18.35 -9.17 -3.66
CA ARG A 11 17.12 -9.71 -3.08
C ARG A 11 15.94 -9.32 -3.96
N GLU A 12 15.07 -10.28 -4.23
CA GLU A 12 13.82 -10.04 -4.93
C GLU A 12 12.95 -9.07 -4.15
N THR A 13 12.39 -8.08 -4.81
CA THR A 13 11.45 -7.14 -4.20
C THR A 13 10.02 -7.65 -4.36
N VAL A 14 9.21 -7.49 -3.32
CA VAL A 14 7.76 -7.68 -3.37
C VAL A 14 7.10 -6.34 -3.13
N THR A 15 6.46 -5.80 -4.16
CA THR A 15 5.71 -4.55 -4.07
C THR A 15 4.27 -4.84 -3.64
N VAL A 16 3.90 -4.36 -2.48
CA VAL A 16 2.57 -4.51 -1.89
C VAL A 16 1.75 -3.26 -2.22
N PHE A 17 0.77 -3.39 -3.10
CA PHE A 17 -0.21 -2.34 -3.36
C PHE A 17 -1.28 -2.39 -2.28
N VAL A 18 -1.49 -1.26 -1.58
CA VAL A 18 -2.51 -1.08 -0.56
C VAL A 18 -3.49 -0.04 -1.10
N VAL A 19 -4.69 -0.50 -1.49
CA VAL A 19 -5.61 0.28 -2.31
C VAL A 19 -6.88 0.60 -1.56
N ASP A 20 -7.17 1.90 -1.49
CA ASP A 20 -8.41 2.43 -0.95
C ASP A 20 -9.56 2.19 -1.93
N ALA A 21 -10.46 1.29 -1.57
CA ALA A 21 -11.69 0.98 -2.29
C ALA A 21 -12.93 1.57 -1.60
N SER A 22 -12.75 2.54 -0.68
CA SER A 22 -13.83 3.17 0.07
C SER A 22 -14.58 4.22 -0.76
N GLY A 23 -15.87 4.40 -0.45
CA GLY A 23 -16.71 5.42 -1.06
C GLY A 23 -17.21 5.07 -2.47
N SER A 24 -18.22 5.82 -2.93
CA SER A 24 -18.85 5.62 -4.25
C SER A 24 -17.98 6.06 -5.42
N THR A 25 -16.98 6.91 -5.18
CA THR A 25 -16.07 7.46 -6.19
C THR A 25 -14.70 6.78 -6.22
N ALA A 26 -14.46 5.77 -5.36
CA ALA A 26 -13.17 5.10 -5.25
C ALA A 26 -12.71 4.50 -6.58
N LEU A 27 -13.60 3.84 -7.30
CA LEU A 27 -13.30 3.26 -8.62
C LEU A 27 -12.94 4.34 -9.65
N HIS A 28 -13.57 5.52 -9.59
CA HIS A 28 -13.27 6.64 -10.48
C HIS A 28 -11.87 7.22 -10.18
N ARG A 29 -11.57 7.43 -8.89
CA ARG A 29 -10.26 7.92 -8.44
C ARG A 29 -9.14 6.93 -8.77
N LEU A 30 -9.40 5.64 -8.62
CA LEU A 30 -8.46 4.60 -9.01
C LEU A 30 -8.23 4.59 -10.53
N ALA A 31 -9.27 4.87 -11.32
CA ALA A 31 -9.15 5.00 -12.78
C ALA A 31 -8.26 6.20 -13.16
N GLU A 32 -8.34 7.32 -12.43
CA GLU A 32 -7.44 8.47 -12.62
C GLU A 32 -5.98 8.12 -12.27
N ALA A 33 -5.76 7.36 -11.21
CA ALA A 33 -4.43 6.86 -10.83
C ALA A 33 -3.95 5.69 -11.71
N LYS A 34 -4.78 5.16 -12.60
CA LYS A 34 -4.50 3.96 -13.39
C LYS A 34 -3.18 4.04 -14.17
N GLY A 35 -2.87 5.20 -14.73
CA GLY A 35 -1.63 5.41 -15.46
C GLY A 35 -0.39 5.20 -14.59
N ALA A 36 -0.40 5.74 -13.37
CA ALA A 36 0.69 5.57 -12.41
C ALA A 36 0.82 4.10 -11.97
N VAL A 37 -0.29 3.44 -11.70
CA VAL A 37 -0.32 2.02 -11.32
C VAL A 37 0.21 1.13 -12.44
N GLU A 38 -0.19 1.37 -13.70
CA GLU A 38 0.29 0.62 -14.86
C GLU A 38 1.81 0.79 -15.06
N LEU A 39 2.35 2.00 -14.85
CA LEU A 39 3.79 2.23 -14.91
C LEU A 39 4.54 1.48 -13.81
N LEU A 40 4.02 1.49 -12.58
CA LEU A 40 4.62 0.76 -11.47
C LEU A 40 4.57 -0.76 -11.69
N LEU A 41 3.48 -1.29 -12.22
CA LEU A 41 3.37 -2.71 -12.56
C LEU A 41 4.34 -3.11 -13.68
N ALA A 42 4.48 -2.27 -14.71
CA ALA A 42 5.43 -2.49 -15.80
C ALA A 42 6.87 -2.49 -15.27
N ASP A 43 7.20 -1.59 -14.35
CA ASP A 43 8.51 -1.53 -13.72
C ASP A 43 8.81 -2.77 -12.86
N CYS A 44 7.83 -3.25 -12.09
CA CYS A 44 7.95 -4.53 -11.37
C CYS A 44 8.21 -5.70 -12.33
N TYR A 45 7.55 -5.73 -13.47
CA TYR A 45 7.76 -6.77 -14.49
C TYR A 45 9.19 -6.76 -15.04
N VAL A 46 9.69 -5.59 -15.43
CA VAL A 46 11.05 -5.43 -15.97
C VAL A 46 12.10 -5.87 -14.95
N ARG A 47 11.89 -5.56 -13.67
CA ARG A 47 12.78 -5.97 -12.58
C ARG A 47 12.60 -7.40 -12.12
N ARG A 48 11.60 -8.11 -12.63
CA ARG A 48 11.19 -9.45 -12.19
C ARG A 48 10.80 -9.51 -10.70
N ASP A 49 10.23 -8.43 -10.20
CA ASP A 49 9.71 -8.34 -8.85
C ASP A 49 8.34 -9.05 -8.74
N GLN A 50 7.96 -9.40 -7.52
CA GLN A 50 6.61 -9.86 -7.23
C GLN A 50 5.72 -8.67 -6.84
N VAL A 51 4.41 -8.85 -7.01
CA VAL A 51 3.37 -7.91 -6.59
C VAL A 51 2.36 -8.61 -5.69
N ALA A 52 1.85 -7.90 -4.69
CA ALA A 52 0.74 -8.30 -3.85
C ALA A 52 -0.28 -7.17 -3.79
N LEU A 53 -1.53 -7.48 -3.45
CA LEU A 53 -2.61 -6.50 -3.40
C LEU A 53 -3.43 -6.68 -2.13
N ILE A 54 -3.47 -5.62 -1.34
CA ILE A 54 -4.38 -5.42 -0.22
C ILE A 54 -5.40 -4.36 -0.63
N ALA A 55 -6.67 -4.63 -0.46
CA ALA A 55 -7.73 -3.64 -0.61
C ALA A 55 -8.42 -3.38 0.73
N PHE A 56 -8.83 -2.15 0.97
CA PHE A 56 -9.54 -1.77 2.16
C PHE A 56 -10.71 -0.84 1.84
N GLY A 57 -11.80 -0.98 2.59
CA GLY A 57 -13.04 -0.24 2.36
C GLY A 57 -14.15 -0.73 3.28
N GLY A 58 -15.40 -0.51 2.92
CA GLY A 58 -16.58 -0.78 3.74
C GLY A 58 -16.77 -2.21 4.23
N ARG A 59 -16.09 -3.17 3.63
CA ARG A 59 -16.06 -4.58 4.05
C ARG A 59 -14.85 -4.94 4.91
N GLY A 60 -14.05 -3.95 5.28
CA GLY A 60 -12.79 -4.13 6.00
C GLY A 60 -11.58 -4.19 5.06
N THR A 61 -10.55 -4.89 5.50
CA THR A 61 -9.29 -5.03 4.77
C THR A 61 -9.10 -6.48 4.34
N GLU A 62 -8.68 -6.69 3.10
CA GLU A 62 -8.51 -8.01 2.53
C GLU A 62 -7.23 -8.11 1.68
N LEU A 63 -6.47 -9.19 1.84
CA LEU A 63 -5.40 -9.57 0.94
C LEU A 63 -6.01 -10.23 -0.30
N LEU A 64 -6.23 -9.43 -1.35
CA LEU A 64 -6.86 -9.90 -2.60
C LEU A 64 -5.93 -10.73 -3.47
N LEU A 65 -4.63 -10.45 -3.40
CA LEU A 65 -3.63 -11.13 -4.20
C LEU A 65 -2.36 -11.34 -3.35
N PRO A 66 -2.04 -12.59 -2.99
CA PRO A 66 -0.76 -12.91 -2.38
C PRO A 66 0.40 -12.61 -3.34
N PRO A 67 1.64 -12.50 -2.85
CA PRO A 67 2.80 -12.24 -3.69
C PRO A 67 2.88 -13.16 -4.91
N THR A 68 2.94 -12.56 -6.11
CA THR A 68 2.95 -13.24 -7.40
C THR A 68 3.71 -12.44 -8.45
N ARG A 69 4.25 -13.12 -9.46
CA ARG A 69 4.83 -12.49 -10.65
C ARG A 69 3.80 -12.24 -11.76
N SER A 70 2.56 -12.68 -11.58
CA SER A 70 1.50 -12.56 -12.58
C SER A 70 0.88 -11.16 -12.59
N LEU A 71 1.33 -10.29 -13.46
CA LEU A 71 0.74 -8.97 -13.65
C LEU A 71 -0.70 -9.03 -14.17
N THR A 72 -1.04 -10.03 -14.97
CA THR A 72 -2.40 -10.25 -15.45
C THR A 72 -3.36 -10.44 -14.29
N ARG A 73 -2.97 -11.22 -13.28
CA ARG A 73 -3.76 -11.41 -12.06
C ARG A 73 -3.88 -10.13 -11.27
N ALA A 74 -2.80 -9.36 -11.13
CA ALA A 74 -2.80 -8.09 -10.43
C ALA A 74 -3.75 -7.07 -11.11
N ARG A 75 -3.66 -6.92 -12.43
CA ARG A 75 -4.54 -6.03 -13.21
C ARG A 75 -6.01 -6.43 -13.08
N ARG A 76 -6.31 -7.72 -13.16
CA ARG A 76 -7.68 -8.23 -13.02
C ARG A 76 -8.24 -7.91 -11.63
N ARG A 77 -7.47 -8.15 -10.56
CA ARG A 77 -7.90 -7.87 -9.19
C ARG A 77 -8.12 -6.37 -8.96
N LEU A 78 -7.27 -5.51 -9.51
CA LEU A 78 -7.44 -4.06 -9.45
C LEU A 78 -8.70 -3.58 -10.20
N ALA A 79 -9.04 -4.22 -11.32
CA ALA A 79 -10.24 -3.89 -12.08
C ALA A 79 -11.55 -4.33 -11.38
N ASP A 80 -11.48 -5.39 -10.59
CA ASP A 80 -12.64 -6.02 -9.92
C ASP A 80 -12.82 -5.55 -8.46
N LEU A 81 -12.19 -4.44 -8.05
CA LEU A 81 -12.28 -3.95 -6.67
C LEU A 81 -13.73 -3.57 -6.31
N PRO A 82 -14.28 -4.14 -5.23
CA PRO A 82 -15.58 -3.71 -4.72
C PRO A 82 -15.45 -2.32 -4.08
N GLY A 83 -16.22 -1.36 -4.57
CA GLY A 83 -16.26 -0.02 -3.97
C GLY A 83 -17.27 0.08 -2.82
N GLY A 84 -17.12 1.13 -2.01
CA GLY A 84 -18.09 1.56 -1.02
C GLY A 84 -17.66 1.46 0.44
N GLY A 85 -18.42 2.10 1.32
CA GLY A 85 -18.27 2.04 2.78
C GLY A 85 -17.20 2.92 3.38
N GLY A 86 -16.82 2.60 4.62
CA GLY A 86 -15.82 3.33 5.39
C GLY A 86 -14.38 3.08 4.97
N THR A 87 -13.45 3.82 5.58
CA THR A 87 -12.02 3.79 5.26
C THR A 87 -11.19 3.37 6.47
N PRO A 88 -10.97 2.04 6.68
CA PRO A 88 -10.17 1.50 7.78
C PRO A 88 -8.67 1.52 7.45
N LEU A 89 -8.09 2.69 7.29
CA LEU A 89 -6.69 2.84 6.82
C LEU A 89 -5.67 2.27 7.82
N ALA A 90 -5.89 2.42 9.13
CA ALA A 90 -5.01 1.86 10.14
C ALA A 90 -4.90 0.33 10.03
N ASP A 91 -6.04 -0.35 9.89
CA ASP A 91 -6.10 -1.81 9.71
C ASP A 91 -5.35 -2.23 8.43
N ALA A 92 -5.52 -1.48 7.34
CA ALA A 92 -4.82 -1.75 6.08
C ALA A 92 -3.30 -1.63 6.21
N LEU A 93 -2.82 -0.60 6.92
CA LEU A 93 -1.39 -0.41 7.17
C LEU A 93 -0.81 -1.50 8.10
N GLU A 94 -1.58 -1.92 9.10
CA GLU A 94 -1.19 -3.03 9.99
C GLU A 94 -1.09 -4.35 9.22
N GLN A 95 -2.05 -4.65 8.35
CA GLN A 95 -1.98 -5.85 7.49
C GLN A 95 -0.83 -5.78 6.50
N ALA A 96 -0.53 -4.60 5.95
CA ALA A 96 0.65 -4.41 5.12
C ALA A 96 1.94 -4.67 5.92
N GLY A 97 1.99 -4.27 7.18
CA GLY A 97 3.10 -4.56 8.09
C GLY A 97 3.28 -6.06 8.34
N VAL A 98 2.20 -6.77 8.62
CA VAL A 98 2.22 -8.25 8.79
C VAL A 98 2.74 -8.94 7.53
N LEU A 99 2.26 -8.52 6.36
CA LEU A 99 2.72 -9.07 5.07
C LEU A 99 4.19 -8.73 4.82
N ALA A 100 4.62 -7.50 5.12
CA ALA A 100 6.01 -7.09 4.98
C ALA A 100 6.96 -7.94 5.83
N GLN A 101 6.58 -8.27 7.07
CA GLN A 101 7.35 -9.18 7.92
C GLN A 101 7.41 -10.61 7.34
N ALA A 102 6.32 -11.10 6.78
CA ALA A 102 6.31 -12.40 6.10
C ALA A 102 7.23 -12.42 4.87
N ILE A 103 7.27 -11.35 4.10
CA ILE A 103 8.17 -11.16 2.95
C ILE A 103 9.63 -11.16 3.41
N LYS A 104 9.96 -10.42 4.47
CA LYS A 104 11.32 -10.37 5.04
C LYS A 104 11.79 -11.74 5.51
N ARG A 105 10.92 -12.53 6.13
CA ARG A 105 11.24 -13.92 6.56
C ARG A 105 11.61 -14.83 5.41
N LYS A 106 11.17 -14.54 4.20
CA LYS A 106 11.57 -15.25 2.96
C LYS A 106 12.83 -14.65 2.31
N HIS A 107 13.55 -13.78 3.01
CA HIS A 107 14.73 -13.08 2.48
C HIS A 107 14.43 -12.19 1.26
N GLN A 108 13.18 -11.74 1.11
CA GLN A 108 12.74 -10.79 0.10
C GLN A 108 12.65 -9.39 0.72
N THR A 109 12.64 -8.36 -0.13
CA THR A 109 12.53 -6.96 0.29
C THR A 109 11.11 -6.44 0.05
N PRO A 110 10.34 -6.10 1.09
CA PRO A 110 9.03 -5.48 0.92
C PRO A 110 9.15 -4.02 0.52
N ALA A 111 8.26 -3.58 -0.37
CA ALA A 111 7.98 -2.17 -0.65
C ALA A 111 6.47 -1.98 -0.66
N VAL A 112 5.99 -0.86 -0.15
CA VAL A 112 4.55 -0.55 -0.08
C VAL A 112 4.21 0.60 -1.01
N VAL A 113 3.18 0.43 -1.83
CA VAL A 113 2.56 1.50 -2.62
C VAL A 113 1.14 1.70 -2.09
N LEU A 114 0.92 2.80 -1.40
CA LEU A 114 -0.37 3.15 -0.82
C LEU A 114 -1.12 4.10 -1.77
N LEU A 115 -2.31 3.69 -2.20
CA LEU A 115 -3.23 4.51 -3.00
C LEU A 115 -4.44 4.87 -2.14
N THR A 116 -4.53 6.12 -1.72
CA THR A 116 -5.60 6.61 -0.83
C THR A 116 -5.79 8.11 -0.98
N ASP A 117 -6.98 8.59 -0.66
CA ASP A 117 -7.22 10.04 -0.49
C ASP A 117 -6.83 10.55 0.92
N GLY A 118 -6.30 9.64 1.76
CA GLY A 118 -5.83 9.98 3.10
C GLY A 118 -6.92 10.41 4.07
N ARG A 119 -8.18 10.03 3.84
CA ARG A 119 -9.34 10.38 4.68
C ARG A 119 -9.87 9.19 5.47
N PRO A 120 -9.11 8.63 6.42
CA PRO A 120 -9.61 7.54 7.24
C PRO A 120 -10.82 8.02 8.08
N ASN A 121 -11.79 7.13 8.27
CA ASN A 121 -12.98 7.43 9.06
C ASN A 121 -13.42 6.29 9.97
N LEU A 122 -12.67 5.20 9.99
CA LEU A 122 -12.85 4.08 10.90
C LEU A 122 -11.57 3.88 11.72
N SER A 123 -11.70 3.96 13.05
CA SER A 123 -10.63 3.66 13.99
C SER A 123 -10.44 2.15 14.16
N ARG A 124 -9.35 1.72 14.82
CA ARG A 124 -9.05 0.30 15.10
C ARG A 124 -10.16 -0.44 15.82
N ASP A 125 -10.87 0.24 16.70
CA ASP A 125 -12.01 -0.31 17.45
C ASP A 125 -13.34 -0.22 16.69
N GLY A 126 -13.32 0.16 15.43
CA GLY A 126 -14.50 0.24 14.55
C GLY A 126 -15.38 1.47 14.76
N ARG A 127 -14.99 2.43 15.62
CA ARG A 127 -15.72 3.69 15.80
C ARG A 127 -15.55 4.59 14.58
N LYS A 128 -16.64 5.21 14.19
CA LYS A 128 -16.66 6.22 13.12
C LYS A 128 -16.11 7.55 13.66
N GLY A 129 -15.28 8.20 12.88
CA GLY A 129 -14.72 9.53 13.19
C GLY A 129 -13.35 9.72 12.56
N ARG A 130 -13.07 10.94 12.11
CA ARG A 130 -11.82 11.22 11.38
C ARG A 130 -10.62 11.34 12.31
N GLU A 131 -10.78 12.03 13.43
CA GLU A 131 -9.65 12.33 14.32
C GLU A 131 -9.00 11.08 14.89
N ALA A 132 -9.80 10.19 15.49
CA ALA A 132 -9.30 8.91 16.03
C ALA A 132 -8.77 8.00 14.92
N ALA A 133 -9.47 7.93 13.79
CA ALA A 133 -9.05 7.11 12.64
C ALA A 133 -7.73 7.60 12.03
N GLU A 134 -7.52 8.91 11.96
CA GLU A 134 -6.27 9.51 11.48
C GLU A 134 -5.12 9.26 12.45
N ALA A 135 -5.34 9.42 13.76
CA ALA A 135 -4.35 9.11 14.78
C ALA A 135 -3.90 7.65 14.72
N ASP A 136 -4.84 6.73 14.59
CA ASP A 136 -4.57 5.30 14.45
C ASP A 136 -3.79 4.99 13.15
N ALA A 137 -4.13 5.66 12.04
CA ALA A 137 -3.43 5.49 10.76
C ALA A 137 -1.99 6.03 10.82
N VAL A 138 -1.77 7.17 11.45
CA VAL A 138 -0.42 7.75 11.66
C VAL A 138 0.43 6.82 12.53
N ASP A 139 -0.14 6.24 13.58
CA ASP A 139 0.56 5.28 14.43
C ASP A 139 0.95 4.01 13.66
N ALA A 140 0.02 3.41 12.92
CA ALA A 140 0.29 2.25 12.07
C ALA A 140 1.33 2.54 10.98
N ALA A 141 1.30 3.74 10.38
CA ALA A 141 2.29 4.22 9.42
C ALA A 141 3.69 4.33 10.05
N GLY A 142 3.76 4.82 11.29
CA GLY A 142 5.01 4.89 12.06
C GLY A 142 5.64 3.52 12.31
N MET A 143 4.85 2.49 12.52
CA MET A 143 5.33 1.12 12.67
C MET A 143 5.98 0.60 11.39
N LEU A 144 5.37 0.83 10.22
CA LEU A 144 5.97 0.47 8.92
C LEU A 144 7.31 1.18 8.69
N ARG A 145 7.39 2.46 9.06
CA ARG A 145 8.64 3.22 9.00
C ARG A 145 9.70 2.65 9.93
N HIS A 146 9.33 2.34 11.17
CA HIS A 146 10.23 1.73 12.14
C HIS A 146 10.79 0.40 11.64
N ASP A 147 9.98 -0.40 10.97
CA ASP A 147 10.37 -1.66 10.34
C ASP A 147 11.24 -1.49 9.08
N GLY A 148 11.51 -0.26 8.66
CA GLY A 148 12.36 0.04 7.51
C GLY A 148 11.76 -0.35 6.17
N VAL A 149 10.42 -0.37 6.05
CA VAL A 149 9.72 -0.66 4.81
C VAL A 149 9.72 0.58 3.91
N ALA A 150 10.25 0.45 2.70
CA ALA A 150 10.18 1.52 1.70
C ALA A 150 8.72 1.73 1.26
N ALA A 151 8.31 2.99 1.15
CA ALA A 151 6.93 3.31 0.82
C ALA A 151 6.81 4.47 -0.19
N LEU A 152 5.76 4.38 -1.01
CA LEU A 152 5.27 5.43 -1.91
C LEU A 152 3.80 5.64 -1.59
N LEU A 153 3.37 6.89 -1.41
CA LEU A 153 1.96 7.24 -1.29
C LEU A 153 1.53 8.02 -2.54
N ILE A 154 0.52 7.48 -3.23
CA ILE A 154 -0.16 8.13 -4.34
C ILE A 154 -1.48 8.67 -3.80
N ASP A 155 -1.59 9.99 -3.73
CA ASP A 155 -2.80 10.66 -3.29
C ASP A 155 -3.83 10.66 -4.43
N THR A 156 -4.93 10.00 -4.19
CA THR A 156 -6.04 9.89 -5.15
C THR A 156 -7.10 10.98 -4.97
N SER A 157 -6.84 11.97 -4.12
CA SER A 157 -7.75 13.12 -3.96
C SER A 157 -7.61 14.12 -5.11
N PRO A 158 -8.67 14.85 -5.47
CA PRO A 158 -8.63 15.76 -6.61
C PRO A 158 -7.73 16.99 -6.44
N ARG A 159 -7.35 17.32 -5.20
CA ARG A 159 -6.61 18.57 -4.88
C ARG A 159 -5.45 18.37 -3.92
N GLY A 160 -5.04 17.13 -3.66
CA GLY A 160 -4.14 16.82 -2.57
C GLY A 160 -4.82 16.99 -1.19
N GLU A 161 -4.46 16.17 -0.25
CA GLU A 161 -5.07 16.17 1.09
C GLU A 161 -3.98 16.25 2.16
N GLN A 162 -4.12 17.18 3.11
CA GLN A 162 -3.17 17.32 4.22
C GLN A 162 -3.04 16.02 5.05
N SER A 163 -4.14 15.32 5.21
CA SER A 163 -4.18 14.03 5.90
C SER A 163 -3.32 12.98 5.18
N ALA A 164 -3.36 12.92 3.85
CA ALA A 164 -2.51 12.05 3.04
C ALA A 164 -1.02 12.41 3.20
N MET A 165 -0.69 13.71 3.22
CA MET A 165 0.68 14.17 3.45
C MET A 165 1.19 13.76 4.83
N ARG A 166 0.38 13.88 5.89
CA ARG A 166 0.75 13.45 7.25
C ARG A 166 1.01 11.95 7.34
N ILE A 167 0.19 11.16 6.66
CA ILE A 167 0.37 9.71 6.60
C ILE A 167 1.65 9.37 5.82
N ALA A 168 1.90 10.04 4.69
CA ALA A 168 3.13 9.86 3.92
C ALA A 168 4.38 10.18 4.77
N GLU A 169 4.36 11.28 5.51
CA GLU A 169 5.44 11.65 6.42
C GLU A 169 5.62 10.61 7.54
N ALA A 170 4.53 10.15 8.14
CA ALA A 170 4.57 9.15 9.21
C ALA A 170 5.16 7.83 8.75
N VAL A 171 4.83 7.36 7.54
CA VAL A 171 5.37 6.12 6.97
C VAL A 171 6.77 6.31 6.37
N GLY A 172 7.21 7.55 6.20
CA GLY A 172 8.45 7.89 5.49
C GLY A 172 8.38 7.65 3.98
N ALA A 173 7.18 7.81 3.41
CA ALA A 173 6.92 7.60 1.99
C ALA A 173 7.30 8.81 1.14
N GLN A 174 7.67 8.54 -0.12
CA GLN A 174 7.58 9.54 -1.16
C GLN A 174 6.10 9.83 -1.42
N TYR A 175 5.72 11.11 -1.44
CA TYR A 175 4.36 11.55 -1.72
C TYR A 175 4.23 11.98 -3.19
N VAL A 176 3.17 11.52 -3.84
CA VAL A 176 2.78 11.89 -5.21
C VAL A 176 1.29 12.24 -5.21
N ALA A 177 0.94 13.44 -5.71
CA ALA A 177 -0.44 13.91 -5.88
C ALA A 177 -0.83 13.89 -7.36
#